data_4440fb33d3d6ad3758193e688f70c850
#
_entry.id   4440fb33d3d6ad3758193e688f70c850
#
_cell.length_a   1.000
_cell.length_b   1.000
_cell.length_c   1.000
_cell.angle_alpha   90.00
_cell.angle_beta   90.00
_cell.angle_gamma   90.00
#
_symmetry.space_group_name_H-M   'P 1'
#
loop_
_entity.id
_entity.type
_entity.pdbx_description
1 polymer ?
#
loop_
_entity_poly.entity_id
_entity_poly.type
_entity_poly.pdbx_seq_one_letter_code
_entity_poly.pdbx_strand_id
1 'polypeptide(L)'
;MENLKVSEIKSFVPAKDFDLSKRFYQSIGFEVMSEFHDIAYLRHGSYAFLLQNFYEPAHCHNYMMHLLVEDVKSWYQHIQNSNVVSEFEVTVSEVVEQPWGMLEFCITDPSGVLWRVAENIRSR
;
A
#
# COMPACT_ATOMS: atom_id res chain seq x y z
N MET A 1 10.71 20.69 -30.16
CA MET A 1 9.61 19.88 -29.67
C MET A 1 9.81 19.56 -28.20
N GLU A 2 8.80 19.83 -27.42
CA GLU A 2 8.84 19.46 -26.02
C GLU A 2 8.41 18.01 -25.85
N ASN A 3 9.02 17.35 -24.89
CA ASN A 3 8.60 16.00 -24.51
C ASN A 3 7.96 16.09 -23.14
N LEU A 4 6.64 16.00 -23.09
CA LEU A 4 5.86 16.10 -21.84
C LEU A 4 5.40 14.73 -21.34
N LYS A 5 6.04 13.66 -21.78
CA LYS A 5 5.68 12.32 -21.33
C LYS A 5 6.07 12.13 -19.87
N VAL A 6 5.18 11.49 -19.14
CA VAL A 6 5.38 11.18 -17.72
C VAL A 6 5.79 9.71 -17.63
N SER A 7 6.86 9.43 -16.91
CA SER A 7 7.30 8.06 -16.69
C SER A 7 6.58 7.44 -15.49
N GLU A 8 6.48 8.18 -14.42
CA GLU A 8 5.80 7.72 -13.22
C GLU A 8 5.38 8.90 -12.39
N ILE A 9 4.35 8.70 -11.59
CA ILE A 9 4.04 9.59 -10.50
C ILE A 9 4.04 8.74 -9.23
N LYS A 10 4.75 9.20 -8.20
CA LYS A 10 4.93 8.42 -6.97
C LYS A 10 4.71 9.30 -5.76
N SER A 11 4.20 8.69 -4.69
CA SER A 11 4.10 9.36 -3.41
C SER A 11 5.23 8.89 -2.50
N PHE A 12 5.53 9.70 -1.49
CA PHE A 12 6.47 9.32 -0.43
C PHE A 12 5.65 8.83 0.76
N VAL A 13 5.74 7.54 1.05
CA VAL A 13 5.03 6.92 2.15
C VAL A 13 5.97 6.91 3.36
N PRO A 14 5.59 7.53 4.48
CA PRO A 14 6.47 7.60 5.63
C PRO A 14 6.57 6.28 6.37
N ALA A 15 7.70 6.02 6.99
CA ALA A 15 7.94 4.81 7.76
C ALA A 15 8.61 5.15 9.09
N LYS A 16 8.00 4.68 10.17
CA LYS A 16 8.54 4.83 11.51
C LYS A 16 9.75 3.92 11.70
N ASP A 17 9.61 2.67 11.29
CA ASP A 17 10.68 1.67 11.29
C ASP A 17 10.88 1.25 9.83
N PHE A 18 11.90 1.80 9.22
CA PHE A 18 12.13 1.66 7.79
C PHE A 18 12.30 0.21 7.37
N ASP A 19 13.13 -0.54 8.10
CA ASP A 19 13.38 -1.95 7.76
C ASP A 19 12.14 -2.81 7.99
N LEU A 20 11.40 -2.56 9.05
CA LEU A 20 10.17 -3.29 9.33
C LEU A 20 9.14 -3.04 8.25
N SER A 21 8.98 -1.78 7.85
CA SER A 21 8.02 -1.41 6.80
C SER A 21 8.39 -2.04 5.46
N LYS A 22 9.68 -2.08 5.11
CA LYS A 22 10.11 -2.76 3.88
C LYS A 22 9.70 -4.23 3.90
N ARG A 23 9.93 -4.92 5.03
CA ARG A 23 9.56 -6.33 5.13
C ARG A 23 8.05 -6.53 5.05
N PHE A 24 7.29 -5.61 5.64
CA PHE A 24 5.83 -5.65 5.55
C PHE A 24 5.38 -5.57 4.10
N TYR A 25 5.88 -4.58 3.36
CA TYR A 25 5.47 -4.39 1.97
C TYR A 25 5.90 -5.55 1.08
N GLN A 26 7.08 -6.12 1.35
CA GLN A 26 7.50 -7.32 0.63
C GLN A 26 6.58 -8.49 0.89
N SER A 27 6.12 -8.64 2.13
CA SER A 27 5.21 -9.74 2.49
C SER A 27 3.86 -9.63 1.79
N ILE A 28 3.39 -8.42 1.51
CA ILE A 28 2.11 -8.27 0.82
C ILE A 28 2.24 -8.18 -0.70
N GLY A 29 3.45 -8.22 -1.24
CA GLY A 29 3.62 -8.38 -2.67
C GLY A 29 4.41 -7.30 -3.40
N PHE A 30 5.01 -6.36 -2.70
CA PHE A 30 5.85 -5.34 -3.33
C PHE A 30 7.30 -5.80 -3.34
N GLU A 31 8.05 -5.36 -4.35
CA GLU A 31 9.48 -5.61 -4.44
C GLU A 31 10.24 -4.33 -4.15
N VAL A 32 11.32 -4.45 -3.37
CA VAL A 32 12.25 -3.34 -3.18
C VAL A 32 13.19 -3.34 -4.37
N MET A 33 13.01 -2.37 -5.26
CA MET A 33 13.80 -2.30 -6.49
C MET A 33 15.14 -1.62 -6.29
N SER A 34 15.18 -0.62 -5.40
CA SER A 34 16.42 0.10 -5.12
C SER A 34 16.25 0.90 -3.84
N GLU A 35 17.37 1.29 -3.25
CA GLU A 35 17.41 2.14 -2.07
C GLU A 35 18.51 3.17 -2.25
N PHE A 36 18.27 4.37 -1.75
CA PHE A 36 19.25 5.40 -1.73
C PHE A 36 19.01 6.25 -0.47
N HIS A 37 19.97 6.19 0.45
CA HIS A 37 19.86 6.87 1.75
C HIS A 37 18.57 6.42 2.45
N ASP A 38 17.66 7.35 2.72
CA ASP A 38 16.45 7.11 3.50
C ASP A 38 15.22 6.85 2.62
N ILE A 39 15.43 6.50 1.35
CA ILE A 39 14.34 6.28 0.39
C ILE A 39 14.49 4.89 -0.23
N ALA A 40 13.39 4.13 -0.25
CA ALA A 40 13.33 2.86 -0.97
C ALA A 40 12.27 2.95 -2.05
N TYR A 41 12.60 2.42 -3.22
CA TYR A 41 11.69 2.39 -4.37
C TYR A 41 11.03 1.01 -4.38
N LEU A 42 9.72 0.97 -4.15
CA LEU A 42 8.95 -0.27 -4.07
C LEU A 42 7.98 -0.35 -5.23
N ARG A 43 7.80 -1.55 -5.77
CA ARG A 43 7.05 -1.73 -7.00
C ARG A 43 6.24 -3.02 -6.97
N HIS A 44 5.04 -2.98 -7.53
CA HIS A 44 4.23 -4.15 -7.81
C HIS A 44 3.76 -4.02 -9.26
N GLY A 45 4.31 -4.87 -10.14
CA GLY A 45 4.05 -4.72 -11.57
C GLY A 45 4.54 -3.39 -12.08
N SER A 46 3.66 -2.62 -12.69
CA SER A 46 3.99 -1.29 -13.24
C SER A 46 3.74 -0.16 -12.25
N TYR A 47 3.32 -0.48 -11.03
CA TYR A 47 2.89 0.52 -10.06
C TYR A 47 3.85 0.58 -8.89
N ALA A 48 4.14 1.78 -8.43
CA ALA A 48 5.23 1.98 -7.48
C ALA A 48 4.96 3.12 -6.52
N PHE A 49 5.70 3.12 -5.43
CA PHE A 49 5.75 4.24 -4.50
C PHE A 49 7.14 4.28 -3.88
N LEU A 50 7.41 5.37 -3.18
CA LEU A 50 8.67 5.54 -2.47
C LEU A 50 8.39 5.43 -0.98
N LEU A 51 9.16 4.58 -0.29
CA LEU A 51 9.06 4.46 1.16
C LEU A 51 10.16 5.33 1.75
N GLN A 52 9.79 6.20 2.67
CA GLN A 52 10.71 7.18 3.22
C GLN A 52 10.94 6.93 4.71
N ASN A 53 12.19 6.88 5.11
CA ASN A 53 12.57 6.74 6.51
C ASN A 53 12.33 8.08 7.22
N PHE A 54 11.09 8.32 7.58
CA PHE A 54 10.65 9.59 8.15
C PHE A 54 9.40 9.32 8.97
N TYR A 55 9.36 9.80 10.20
CA TYR A 55 8.19 9.55 11.03
C TYR A 55 7.72 10.83 11.70
N GLU A 56 6.47 11.16 11.44
CA GLU A 56 5.70 12.19 12.12
C GLU A 56 4.34 11.56 12.36
N PRO A 57 3.94 11.30 13.64
CA PRO A 57 2.70 10.56 13.91
C PRO A 57 1.46 11.14 13.24
N ALA A 58 1.31 12.45 13.28
CA ALA A 58 0.14 13.09 12.68
C ALA A 58 0.10 12.85 11.17
N HIS A 59 1.26 12.85 10.52
CA HIS A 59 1.36 12.60 9.08
C HIS A 59 1.06 11.14 8.75
N CYS A 60 1.70 10.21 9.48
CA CYS A 60 1.51 8.78 9.22
C CYS A 60 0.06 8.35 9.44
N HIS A 61 -0.56 8.81 10.52
CA HIS A 61 -1.92 8.39 10.87
C HIS A 61 -2.98 9.03 10.01
N ASN A 62 -2.61 10.03 9.22
CA ASN A 62 -3.52 10.67 8.27
C ASN A 62 -3.17 10.40 6.83
N TYR A 63 -2.13 9.60 6.59
CA TYR A 63 -1.69 9.27 5.24
C TYR A 63 -2.50 8.10 4.71
N MET A 64 -2.97 8.21 3.47
CA MET A 64 -3.85 7.20 2.89
C MET A 64 -3.39 6.89 1.47
N MET A 65 -3.31 5.60 1.17
CA MET A 65 -3.03 5.10 -0.18
C MET A 65 -4.23 4.33 -0.67
N HIS A 66 -4.51 4.42 -1.96
CA HIS A 66 -5.59 3.69 -2.59
C HIS A 66 -5.00 2.72 -3.60
N LEU A 67 -5.24 1.43 -3.38
CA LEU A 67 -4.77 0.38 -4.28
C LEU A 67 -5.99 -0.20 -4.98
N LEU A 68 -6.17 0.17 -6.23
CA LEU A 68 -7.29 -0.32 -7.03
C LEU A 68 -6.85 -1.61 -7.72
N VAL A 69 -7.56 -2.69 -7.45
CA VAL A 69 -7.18 -4.03 -7.90
C VAL A 69 -8.31 -4.64 -8.71
N GLU A 70 -7.99 -5.71 -9.45
CA GLU A 70 -8.98 -6.41 -10.25
C GLU A 70 -9.82 -7.39 -9.43
N ASP A 71 -9.23 -7.96 -8.37
CA ASP A 71 -9.90 -8.99 -7.56
C ASP A 71 -9.57 -8.76 -6.10
N VAL A 72 -10.41 -8.01 -5.42
CA VAL A 72 -10.18 -7.63 -4.02
C VAL A 72 -10.20 -8.85 -3.10
N LYS A 73 -11.01 -9.86 -3.42
CA LYS A 73 -11.12 -11.05 -2.57
C LYS A 73 -9.84 -11.87 -2.63
N SER A 74 -9.20 -11.93 -3.79
CA SER A 74 -7.89 -12.58 -3.91
C SER A 74 -6.84 -11.87 -3.09
N TRP A 75 -6.86 -10.54 -3.11
CA TRP A 75 -5.94 -9.74 -2.30
C TRP A 75 -6.18 -9.95 -0.81
N TYR A 76 -7.45 -9.95 -0.41
CA TYR A 76 -7.81 -10.19 0.99
C TYR A 76 -7.29 -11.57 1.44
N GLN A 77 -7.53 -12.61 0.62
CA GLN A 77 -7.06 -13.96 0.95
C GLN A 77 -5.54 -14.02 1.00
N HIS A 78 -4.87 -13.34 0.09
CA HIS A 78 -3.41 -13.26 0.09
C HIS A 78 -2.88 -12.63 1.38
N ILE A 79 -3.51 -11.54 1.83
CA ILE A 79 -3.13 -10.88 3.08
C ILE A 79 -3.33 -11.84 4.26
N GLN A 80 -4.46 -12.55 4.29
CA GLN A 80 -4.72 -13.51 5.36
C GLN A 80 -3.66 -14.63 5.36
N ASN A 81 -3.30 -15.13 4.19
CA ASN A 81 -2.35 -16.22 4.07
C ASN A 81 -0.92 -15.80 4.37
N SER A 82 -0.60 -14.52 4.23
CA SER A 82 0.75 -14.02 4.43
C SER A 82 1.11 -13.80 5.91
N ASN A 83 0.14 -13.92 6.81
CA ASN A 83 0.36 -13.82 8.25
C ASN A 83 0.81 -12.44 8.73
N VAL A 84 0.58 -11.40 7.92
CA VAL A 84 1.10 -10.06 8.25
C VAL A 84 0.41 -9.46 9.48
N VAL A 85 -0.83 -9.86 9.74
CA VAL A 85 -1.56 -9.31 10.89
C VAL A 85 -0.85 -9.65 12.19
N SER A 86 -0.46 -10.91 12.38
CA SER A 86 0.23 -11.30 13.60
C SER A 86 1.70 -10.93 13.57
N GLU A 87 2.36 -11.06 12.42
CA GLU A 87 3.79 -10.79 12.33
C GLU A 87 4.11 -9.31 12.54
N PHE A 88 3.31 -8.42 11.97
CA PHE A 88 3.58 -6.98 12.01
C PHE A 88 2.61 -6.22 12.90
N GLU A 89 1.68 -6.92 13.54
CA GLU A 89 0.72 -6.31 14.48
C GLU A 89 -0.08 -5.19 13.83
N VAL A 90 -0.55 -5.44 12.61
CA VAL A 90 -1.35 -4.49 11.84
C VAL A 90 -2.81 -4.89 11.88
N THR A 91 -3.69 -4.00 11.45
CA THR A 91 -5.13 -4.26 11.40
C THR A 91 -5.60 -4.39 9.97
N VAL A 92 -6.56 -5.31 9.76
CA VAL A 92 -7.18 -5.54 8.46
C VAL A 92 -8.68 -5.57 8.68
N SER A 93 -9.43 -4.78 7.92
CA SER A 93 -10.89 -4.82 8.00
C SER A 93 -11.42 -5.90 7.06
N GLU A 94 -12.71 -6.21 7.20
CA GLU A 94 -13.37 -7.13 6.27
C GLU A 94 -13.68 -6.43 4.96
N VAL A 95 -13.89 -7.22 3.91
CA VAL A 95 -14.32 -6.70 2.61
C VAL A 95 -15.77 -6.23 2.73
N VAL A 96 -16.03 -4.99 2.37
CA VAL A 96 -17.33 -4.35 2.49
C VAL A 96 -17.66 -3.66 1.17
N GLU A 97 -18.92 -3.73 0.77
CA GLU A 97 -19.39 -2.95 -0.38
C GLU A 97 -19.62 -1.51 0.08
N GLN A 98 -19.00 -0.57 -0.62
CA GLN A 98 -19.08 0.84 -0.29
C GLN A 98 -20.12 1.54 -1.16
N PRO A 99 -20.75 2.62 -0.63
CA PRO A 99 -21.77 3.34 -1.40
C PRO A 99 -21.27 3.90 -2.73
N TRP A 100 -19.97 4.11 -2.87
CA TRP A 100 -19.40 4.67 -4.11
C TRP A 100 -19.06 3.59 -5.15
N GLY A 101 -19.58 2.38 -4.99
CA GLY A 101 -19.49 1.36 -6.02
C GLY A 101 -18.20 0.56 -6.01
N MET A 102 -17.64 0.35 -4.85
CA MET A 102 -16.42 -0.46 -4.69
C MET A 102 -16.60 -1.51 -3.61
N LEU A 103 -16.00 -2.69 -3.83
CA LEU A 103 -15.72 -3.64 -2.76
C LEU A 103 -14.36 -3.28 -2.21
N GLU A 104 -14.25 -3.15 -0.89
CA GLU A 104 -13.05 -2.56 -0.30
C GLU A 104 -12.74 -3.17 1.06
N PHE A 105 -11.45 -3.35 1.33
CA PHE A 105 -10.99 -3.58 2.69
C PHE A 105 -9.83 -2.64 2.96
N CYS A 106 -9.53 -2.43 4.26
CA CYS A 106 -8.45 -1.55 4.67
C CYS A 106 -7.39 -2.35 5.42
N ILE A 107 -6.15 -1.97 5.22
CA ILE A 107 -5.03 -2.51 5.99
C ILE A 107 -4.13 -1.34 6.38
N THR A 108 -3.72 -1.30 7.66
CA THR A 108 -2.72 -0.34 8.10
C THR A 108 -1.35 -0.96 7.98
N ASP A 109 -0.36 -0.13 7.65
CA ASP A 109 1.02 -0.61 7.66
C ASP A 109 1.59 -0.46 9.09
N PRO A 110 2.83 -0.91 9.35
CA PRO A 110 3.40 -0.84 10.70
C PRO A 110 3.56 0.57 11.25
N SER A 111 3.50 1.59 10.39
CA SER A 111 3.64 2.99 10.82
C SER A 111 2.30 3.69 10.99
N GLY A 112 1.21 3.02 10.66
CA GLY A 112 -0.13 3.58 10.77
C GLY A 112 -0.69 4.14 9.48
N VAL A 113 0.02 4.01 8.37
CA VAL A 113 -0.47 4.45 7.06
C VAL A 113 -1.60 3.53 6.62
N LEU A 114 -2.69 4.13 6.17
CA LEU A 114 -3.88 3.38 5.76
C LEU A 114 -3.83 3.08 4.28
N TRP A 115 -3.99 1.81 3.95
CA TRP A 115 -4.16 1.39 2.55
C TRP A 115 -5.59 0.92 2.36
N ARG A 116 -6.25 1.50 1.38
CA ARG A 116 -7.59 1.07 0.98
C ARG A 116 -7.43 0.25 -0.28
N VAL A 117 -7.73 -1.04 -0.18
CA VAL A 117 -7.61 -1.99 -1.29
C VAL A 117 -9.00 -2.23 -1.84
N ALA A 118 -9.22 -1.88 -3.09
CA ALA A 118 -10.59 -1.79 -3.62
C ALA A 118 -10.67 -2.30 -5.04
N GLU A 119 -11.86 -2.79 -5.38
CA GLU A 119 -12.22 -3.26 -6.70
C GLU A 119 -13.49 -2.55 -7.13
N ASN A 120 -13.54 -2.05 -8.37
CA ASN A 120 -14.76 -1.46 -8.91
C ASN A 120 -15.83 -2.52 -9.08
N ILE A 121 -17.04 -2.25 -8.58
CA ILE A 121 -18.18 -3.12 -8.81
C ILE A 121 -18.70 -2.80 -10.21
N ARG A 122 -18.81 -3.83 -11.05
CA ARG A 122 -19.29 -3.61 -12.41
C ARG A 122 -20.77 -3.30 -12.38
N SER A 123 -21.16 -2.27 -13.12
CA SER A 123 -22.57 -1.97 -13.31
C SER A 123 -23.10 -2.77 -14.49
N ARG A 124 -24.41 -2.97 -14.52
CA ARG A 124 -25.11 -3.65 -15.60
C ARG A 124 -26.04 -2.70 -16.34
#